data_8d52bb78dfaa88166196fae94302c193
#
_entry.id   8d52bb78dfaa88166196fae94302c193
#
_cell.length_a   1.000
_cell.length_b   1.000
_cell.length_c   1.000
_cell.angle_alpha   90.00
_cell.angle_beta   90.00
_cell.angle_gamma   90.00
#
_symmetry.space_group_name_H-M   'P 1'
#
loop_
_entity.id
_entity.type
_entity.pdbx_description
1 polymer ?
#
loop_
_entity_poly.entity_id
_entity_poly.type
_entity_poly.pdbx_seq_one_letter_code
_entity_poly.pdbx_strand_id
1 'polypeptide(L)'
;MDGSGNAAPKPSSSVKLVLLGEAAVGKSSLVLRFVNNDFQENKEPTIGAAFLTQKCNLPTRTIKFEIWDTAGQERFASLAPMYYRNAQAALVVYDLTKPTSLVKAKHWVAELQRQASPGIVIALVGNKLDLTHDGGAGGGGATGGGDEGADGDESGGDARKVSTDEAQTYAEEESLLFFETSAKTGHNVADVFTAIANAIPETSLKSTRGPGAAGAASRGAEEQRVNLSGQRDNAAKEGCAC
;
A
#
# COMPACT_ATOMS: atom_id res chain seq x y z
N MET A 1 25.92 -10.63 -36.30
CA MET A 1 26.63 -10.69 -35.00
C MET A 1 25.71 -10.07 -33.99
N ASP A 2 24.80 -10.89 -33.47
CA ASP A 2 23.77 -10.46 -32.52
C ASP A 2 24.41 -10.46 -31.13
N GLY A 3 24.76 -9.28 -30.66
CA GLY A 3 25.20 -9.05 -29.28
C GLY A 3 24.06 -9.15 -28.29
N SER A 4 23.67 -10.36 -27.91
CA SER A 4 22.77 -10.60 -26.79
C SER A 4 23.47 -10.20 -25.49
N GLY A 5 23.38 -8.92 -25.14
CA GLY A 5 23.88 -8.37 -23.88
C GLY A 5 23.10 -8.99 -22.72
N ASN A 6 23.70 -9.96 -22.05
CA ASN A 6 23.22 -10.54 -20.80
C ASN A 6 23.33 -9.47 -19.70
N ALA A 7 22.27 -8.63 -19.57
CA ALA A 7 22.21 -7.64 -18.52
C ALA A 7 22.20 -8.37 -17.17
N ALA A 8 23.10 -8.01 -16.26
CA ALA A 8 23.17 -8.56 -14.93
C ALA A 8 21.78 -8.44 -14.23
N PRO A 9 21.36 -9.45 -13.48
CA PRO A 9 20.06 -9.43 -12.81
C PRO A 9 19.98 -8.23 -11.85
N LYS A 10 18.94 -7.39 -12.01
CA LYS A 10 18.72 -6.24 -11.15
C LYS A 10 18.50 -6.70 -9.70
N PRO A 11 19.03 -5.97 -8.71
CA PRO A 11 18.78 -6.30 -7.31
C PRO A 11 17.27 -6.24 -7.03
N SER A 12 16.77 -7.27 -6.33
CA SER A 12 15.35 -7.37 -5.94
C SER A 12 15.23 -7.24 -4.44
N SER A 13 14.28 -6.41 -4.00
CA SER A 13 14.00 -6.18 -2.58
C SER A 13 12.52 -6.29 -2.30
N SER A 14 12.14 -6.85 -1.14
CA SER A 14 10.76 -6.88 -0.68
C SER A 14 10.42 -5.65 0.16
N VAL A 15 9.24 -5.10 -0.06
CA VAL A 15 8.70 -3.91 0.62
C VAL A 15 7.30 -4.21 1.11
N LYS A 16 7.09 -4.07 2.41
CA LYS A 16 5.75 -4.11 2.98
C LYS A 16 5.06 -2.76 2.77
N LEU A 17 3.92 -2.80 2.08
CA LEU A 17 3.04 -1.66 1.80
C LEU A 17 1.69 -1.91 2.46
N VAL A 18 1.19 -0.96 3.23
CA VAL A 18 -0.14 -1.02 3.85
C VAL A 18 -1.07 0.01 3.22
N LEU A 19 -2.33 -0.36 2.97
CA LEU A 19 -3.37 0.57 2.55
C LEU A 19 -4.27 0.92 3.74
N LEU A 20 -4.47 2.22 3.97
CA LEU A 20 -5.32 2.77 5.02
C LEU A 20 -6.30 3.79 4.43
N GLY A 21 -7.41 4.02 5.13
CA GLY A 21 -8.45 4.95 4.71
C GLY A 21 -9.84 4.43 5.04
N GLU A 22 -10.86 5.27 4.86
CA GLU A 22 -12.25 4.95 5.16
C GLU A 22 -12.78 3.77 4.33
N ALA A 23 -13.90 3.17 4.75
CA ALA A 23 -14.60 2.17 3.95
C ALA A 23 -15.08 2.77 2.62
N ALA A 24 -15.08 1.95 1.56
CA ALA A 24 -15.56 2.29 0.22
C ALA A 24 -14.83 3.42 -0.53
N VAL A 25 -13.66 3.90 -0.06
CA VAL A 25 -12.82 4.86 -0.82
C VAL A 25 -12.10 4.21 -2.02
N GLY A 26 -12.09 2.87 -2.11
CA GLY A 26 -11.53 2.12 -3.23
C GLY A 26 -10.11 1.59 -3.02
N LYS A 27 -9.67 1.34 -1.78
CA LYS A 27 -8.37 0.73 -1.47
C LYS A 27 -8.14 -0.58 -2.22
N SER A 28 -9.07 -1.52 -2.06
CA SER A 28 -9.03 -2.84 -2.71
C SER A 28 -9.11 -2.74 -4.23
N SER A 29 -9.86 -1.75 -4.74
CA SER A 29 -9.96 -1.51 -6.20
C SER A 29 -8.66 -0.99 -6.78
N LEU A 30 -7.93 -0.11 -6.06
CA LEU A 30 -6.59 0.35 -6.47
C LEU A 30 -5.60 -0.81 -6.51
N VAL A 31 -5.61 -1.69 -5.49
CA VAL A 31 -4.74 -2.87 -5.47
C VAL A 31 -5.07 -3.82 -6.61
N LEU A 32 -6.35 -4.11 -6.84
CA LEU A 32 -6.79 -4.99 -7.91
C LEU A 32 -6.38 -4.42 -9.29
N ARG A 33 -6.53 -3.12 -9.50
CA ARG A 33 -6.07 -2.44 -10.71
C ARG A 33 -4.56 -2.56 -10.90
N PHE A 34 -3.78 -2.34 -9.84
CA PHE A 34 -2.33 -2.45 -9.91
C PHE A 34 -1.83 -3.88 -10.14
N VAL A 35 -2.43 -4.87 -9.46
CA VAL A 35 -1.96 -6.27 -9.52
C VAL A 35 -2.44 -6.98 -10.78
N ASN A 36 -3.72 -6.83 -11.13
CA ASN A 36 -4.39 -7.61 -12.17
C ASN A 36 -4.83 -6.78 -13.38
N ASN A 37 -4.65 -5.46 -13.32
CA ASN A 37 -5.23 -4.52 -14.29
C ASN A 37 -6.75 -4.69 -14.47
N ASP A 38 -7.45 -4.99 -13.37
CA ASP A 38 -8.88 -5.27 -13.32
C ASP A 38 -9.62 -4.28 -12.39
N PHE A 39 -10.93 -4.12 -12.62
CA PHE A 39 -11.81 -3.31 -11.79
C PHE A 39 -13.18 -3.98 -11.64
N GLN A 40 -13.69 -4.05 -10.43
CA GLN A 40 -14.98 -4.60 -10.10
C GLN A 40 -15.84 -3.53 -9.42
N GLU A 41 -16.98 -3.17 -10.06
CA GLU A 41 -17.88 -2.12 -9.53
C GLU A 41 -18.48 -2.50 -8.17
N ASN A 42 -18.91 -3.73 -8.02
CA ASN A 42 -19.61 -4.23 -6.82
C ASN A 42 -18.68 -5.11 -5.97
N LYS A 43 -17.45 -4.64 -5.72
CA LYS A 43 -16.51 -5.37 -4.86
C LYS A 43 -17.00 -5.38 -3.42
N GLU A 44 -17.10 -6.58 -2.84
CA GLU A 44 -17.44 -6.74 -1.43
C GLU A 44 -16.43 -6.05 -0.50
N PRO A 45 -16.88 -5.51 0.64
CA PRO A 45 -16.00 -4.91 1.64
C PRO A 45 -14.96 -5.90 2.16
N THR A 46 -13.72 -5.46 2.28
CA THR A 46 -12.66 -6.25 2.88
C THR A 46 -12.94 -6.52 4.36
N ILE A 47 -12.82 -7.77 4.79
CA ILE A 47 -12.91 -8.18 6.19
C ILE A 47 -11.51 -8.43 6.72
N GLY A 48 -11.10 -7.67 7.75
CA GLY A 48 -9.74 -7.74 8.29
C GLY A 48 -8.71 -7.14 7.32
N ALA A 49 -7.92 -7.97 6.67
CA ALA A 49 -6.98 -7.55 5.64
C ALA A 49 -6.76 -8.66 4.59
N ALA A 50 -6.52 -8.27 3.34
CA ALA A 50 -6.07 -9.14 2.27
C ALA A 50 -4.58 -8.94 2.02
N PHE A 51 -3.87 -10.02 1.70
CA PHE A 51 -2.45 -9.99 1.38
C PHE A 51 -2.24 -10.30 -0.10
N LEU A 52 -1.57 -9.41 -0.82
CA LEU A 52 -1.25 -9.55 -2.23
C LEU A 52 0.23 -9.23 -2.46
N THR A 53 0.77 -9.69 -3.58
CA THR A 53 2.14 -9.35 -3.97
C THR A 53 2.18 -8.91 -5.42
N GLN A 54 3.00 -7.90 -5.72
CA GLN A 54 3.25 -7.44 -7.09
C GLN A 54 4.67 -6.92 -7.23
N LYS A 55 5.26 -7.15 -8.39
CA LYS A 55 6.60 -6.64 -8.72
C LYS A 55 6.47 -5.30 -9.44
N CYS A 56 7.25 -4.33 -9.00
CA CYS A 56 7.47 -3.06 -9.68
C CYS A 56 8.92 -3.02 -10.19
N ASN A 57 9.08 -3.00 -11.50
CA ASN A 57 10.40 -3.01 -12.15
C ASN A 57 10.84 -1.57 -12.42
N LEU A 58 11.83 -1.10 -11.67
CA LEU A 58 12.48 0.17 -11.91
C LEU A 58 13.71 0.00 -12.82
N PRO A 59 14.24 1.08 -13.40
CA PRO A 59 15.46 1.00 -14.23
C PRO A 59 16.66 0.39 -13.49
N THR A 60 16.81 0.70 -12.20
CA THR A 60 17.97 0.29 -11.39
C THR A 60 17.72 -0.92 -10.51
N ARG A 61 16.49 -1.20 -10.11
CA ARG A 61 16.12 -2.24 -9.15
C ARG A 61 14.70 -2.77 -9.38
N THR A 62 14.39 -3.93 -8.81
CA THR A 62 13.03 -4.47 -8.75
C THR A 62 12.53 -4.43 -7.32
N ILE A 63 11.37 -3.84 -7.09
CA ILE A 63 10.67 -3.86 -5.80
C ILE A 63 9.56 -4.88 -5.86
N LYS A 64 9.56 -5.85 -4.94
CA LYS A 64 8.45 -6.75 -4.70
C LYS A 64 7.60 -6.16 -3.58
N PHE A 65 6.46 -5.59 -3.92
CA PHE A 65 5.50 -5.14 -2.92
C PHE A 65 4.80 -6.33 -2.26
N GLU A 66 4.76 -6.31 -0.95
CA GLU A 66 3.95 -7.15 -0.08
C GLU A 66 2.82 -6.27 0.45
N ILE A 67 1.67 -6.33 -0.22
CA ILE A 67 0.56 -5.38 -0.07
C ILE A 67 -0.42 -5.90 0.97
N TRP A 68 -0.68 -5.09 1.99
CA TRP A 68 -1.70 -5.32 3.01
C TRP A 68 -2.89 -4.39 2.75
N ASP A 69 -3.90 -4.91 2.05
CA ASP A 69 -5.15 -4.22 1.79
C ASP A 69 -6.07 -4.35 2.99
N THR A 70 -6.21 -3.30 3.80
CA THR A 70 -6.93 -3.36 5.07
C THR A 70 -8.39 -2.96 4.93
N ALA A 71 -9.24 -3.51 5.82
CA ALA A 71 -10.60 -3.07 5.98
C ALA A 71 -10.65 -1.59 6.39
N GLY A 72 -11.55 -0.82 5.77
CA GLY A 72 -11.71 0.61 6.07
C GLY A 72 -12.79 0.91 7.11
N GLN A 73 -13.42 -0.12 7.70
CA GLN A 73 -14.45 0.08 8.71
C GLN A 73 -13.79 0.36 10.08
N GLU A 74 -14.32 1.33 10.81
CA GLU A 74 -13.81 1.80 12.11
C GLU A 74 -13.74 0.70 13.16
N ARG A 75 -14.61 -0.29 13.11
CA ARG A 75 -14.58 -1.46 14.01
C ARG A 75 -13.29 -2.28 13.91
N PHE A 76 -12.55 -2.14 12.81
CA PHE A 76 -11.26 -2.80 12.61
C PHE A 76 -10.05 -1.87 12.83
N ALA A 77 -10.28 -0.60 13.20
CA ALA A 77 -9.20 0.38 13.38
C ALA A 77 -8.19 -0.07 14.44
N SER A 78 -8.63 -0.76 15.49
CA SER A 78 -7.73 -1.30 16.52
C SER A 78 -6.72 -2.34 16.01
N LEU A 79 -6.95 -2.92 14.84
CA LEU A 79 -6.03 -3.87 14.21
C LEU A 79 -4.99 -3.18 13.31
N ALA A 80 -5.20 -1.92 12.96
CA ALA A 80 -4.31 -1.18 12.06
C ALA A 80 -2.84 -1.18 12.50
N PRO A 81 -2.49 -1.03 13.81
CA PRO A 81 -1.11 -1.12 14.28
C PRO A 81 -0.40 -2.42 13.91
N MET A 82 -1.12 -3.53 13.85
CA MET A 82 -0.56 -4.84 13.44
C MET A 82 -0.21 -4.83 11.95
N TYR A 83 -1.01 -4.11 11.14
CA TYR A 83 -0.81 -4.07 9.69
C TYR A 83 0.32 -3.13 9.29
N TYR A 84 0.41 -1.90 9.85
CA TYR A 84 1.48 -0.97 9.48
C TYR A 84 2.80 -1.21 10.23
N ARG A 85 2.83 -2.10 11.21
CA ARG A 85 4.08 -2.47 11.91
C ARG A 85 5.13 -2.97 10.92
N ASN A 86 6.33 -2.38 10.97
CA ASN A 86 7.44 -2.67 10.06
C ASN A 86 7.11 -2.45 8.57
N ALA A 87 6.10 -1.65 8.24
CA ALA A 87 5.86 -1.22 6.87
C ALA A 87 6.91 -0.20 6.44
N GLN A 88 7.40 -0.32 5.21
CA GLN A 88 8.29 0.65 4.59
C GLN A 88 7.51 1.72 3.83
N ALA A 89 6.26 1.42 3.45
CA ALA A 89 5.38 2.37 2.79
C ALA A 89 3.93 2.22 3.24
N ALA A 90 3.18 3.32 3.15
CA ALA A 90 1.75 3.35 3.37
C ALA A 90 1.06 4.15 2.26
N LEU A 91 -0.09 3.65 1.82
CA LEU A 91 -1.00 4.33 0.90
C LEU A 91 -2.23 4.75 1.70
N VAL A 92 -2.42 6.05 1.89
CA VAL A 92 -3.58 6.60 2.59
C VAL A 92 -4.56 7.12 1.55
N VAL A 93 -5.71 6.44 1.44
CA VAL A 93 -6.68 6.66 0.36
C VAL A 93 -7.90 7.40 0.88
N TYR A 94 -8.33 8.43 0.14
CA TYR A 94 -9.59 9.11 0.32
C TYR A 94 -10.40 9.15 -1.00
N ASP A 95 -11.65 9.53 -0.92
CA ASP A 95 -12.60 9.63 -2.03
C ASP A 95 -12.80 11.10 -2.40
N LEU A 96 -12.50 11.48 -3.65
CA LEU A 96 -12.63 12.85 -4.16
C LEU A 96 -14.08 13.39 -4.09
N THR A 97 -15.05 12.50 -4.01
CA THR A 97 -16.48 12.87 -3.91
C THR A 97 -16.99 12.98 -2.47
N LYS A 98 -16.11 12.68 -1.45
CA LYS A 98 -16.52 12.58 -0.05
C LYS A 98 -15.56 13.31 0.89
N PRO A 99 -15.88 14.55 1.32
CA PRO A 99 -14.99 15.37 2.16
C PRO A 99 -14.59 14.70 3.48
N THR A 100 -15.51 13.97 4.11
CA THR A 100 -15.25 13.27 5.38
C THR A 100 -14.13 12.23 5.25
N SER A 101 -13.94 11.66 4.06
CA SER A 101 -12.89 10.69 3.82
C SER A 101 -11.49 11.32 3.84
N LEU A 102 -11.32 12.58 3.42
CA LEU A 102 -10.06 13.32 3.55
C LEU A 102 -9.74 13.61 5.02
N VAL A 103 -10.74 13.97 5.82
CA VAL A 103 -10.55 14.18 7.27
C VAL A 103 -10.02 12.90 7.93
N LYS A 104 -10.61 11.75 7.59
CA LYS A 104 -10.13 10.45 8.10
C LYS A 104 -8.75 10.09 7.56
N ALA A 105 -8.44 10.43 6.32
CA ALA A 105 -7.10 10.26 5.75
C ALA A 105 -6.06 11.07 6.51
N LYS A 106 -6.34 12.33 6.84
CA LYS A 106 -5.46 13.17 7.68
C LYS A 106 -5.19 12.54 9.06
N HIS A 107 -6.20 11.90 9.67
CA HIS A 107 -6.01 11.15 10.91
C HIS A 107 -5.07 9.95 10.74
N TRP A 108 -5.20 9.19 9.65
CA TRP A 108 -4.32 8.07 9.36
C TRP A 108 -2.87 8.51 9.12
N VAL A 109 -2.67 9.62 8.42
CA VAL A 109 -1.33 10.22 8.24
C VAL A 109 -0.71 10.55 9.59
N ALA A 110 -1.42 11.28 10.45
CA ALA A 110 -0.94 11.66 11.77
C ALA A 110 -0.64 10.42 12.66
N GLU A 111 -1.42 9.36 12.54
CA GLU A 111 -1.18 8.10 13.26
C GLU A 111 0.09 7.40 12.76
N LEU A 112 0.27 7.29 11.44
CA LEU A 112 1.45 6.70 10.83
C LEU A 112 2.73 7.45 11.21
N GLN A 113 2.72 8.78 11.14
CA GLN A 113 3.88 9.62 11.51
C GLN A 113 4.27 9.43 12.98
N ARG A 114 3.29 9.22 13.85
CA ARG A 114 3.52 9.04 15.30
C ARG A 114 3.91 7.63 15.69
N GLN A 115 3.38 6.60 15.02
CA GLN A 115 3.45 5.21 15.50
C GLN A 115 4.10 4.21 14.53
N ALA A 116 4.22 4.55 13.25
CA ALA A 116 4.85 3.66 12.28
C ALA A 116 6.39 3.69 12.39
N SER A 117 7.05 2.86 11.60
CA SER A 117 8.52 2.83 11.56
C SER A 117 9.08 4.17 11.07
N PRO A 118 10.16 4.68 11.69
CA PRO A 118 10.81 5.90 11.21
C PRO A 118 11.20 5.79 9.73
N GLY A 119 10.93 6.84 8.95
CA GLY A 119 11.23 6.88 7.53
C GLY A 119 10.26 6.11 6.64
N ILE A 120 9.07 5.77 7.15
CA ILE A 120 7.99 5.24 6.31
C ILE A 120 7.63 6.24 5.20
N VAL A 121 7.55 5.75 3.97
CA VAL A 121 7.08 6.56 2.82
C VAL A 121 5.56 6.54 2.81
N ILE A 122 4.94 7.72 2.90
CA ILE A 122 3.48 7.85 2.89
C ILE A 122 3.05 8.53 1.60
N ALA A 123 2.08 7.93 0.90
CA ALA A 123 1.40 8.52 -0.24
C ALA A 123 -0.06 8.82 0.14
N LEU A 124 -0.48 10.07 -0.03
CA LEU A 124 -1.87 10.51 0.05
C LEU A 124 -2.51 10.41 -1.33
N VAL A 125 -3.58 9.63 -1.45
CA VAL A 125 -4.19 9.30 -2.74
C VAL A 125 -5.68 9.62 -2.74
N GLY A 126 -6.07 10.61 -3.54
CA GLY A 126 -7.47 10.89 -3.87
C GLY A 126 -7.94 9.94 -4.98
N ASN A 127 -8.91 9.10 -4.69
CA ASN A 127 -9.42 8.12 -5.66
C ASN A 127 -10.81 8.54 -6.17
N LYS A 128 -11.25 7.90 -7.24
CA LYS A 128 -12.51 8.12 -7.98
C LYS A 128 -12.51 9.41 -8.80
N LEU A 129 -11.34 9.75 -9.37
CA LEU A 129 -11.18 10.89 -10.28
C LEU A 129 -12.16 10.83 -11.48
N ASP A 130 -12.52 9.61 -11.92
CA ASP A 130 -13.52 9.37 -12.97
C ASP A 130 -14.92 9.91 -12.67
N LEU A 131 -15.23 10.16 -11.40
CA LEU A 131 -16.51 10.75 -10.97
C LEU A 131 -16.46 12.28 -10.87
N THR A 132 -15.30 12.89 -11.13
CA THR A 132 -15.12 14.34 -11.19
C THR A 132 -15.06 14.80 -12.65
N HIS A 133 -15.44 16.04 -12.93
CA HIS A 133 -15.37 16.57 -14.32
C HIS A 133 -13.96 16.54 -14.91
N ASP A 134 -12.94 16.58 -14.07
CA ASP A 134 -11.55 16.52 -14.51
C ASP A 134 -11.14 15.14 -15.05
N GLY A 135 -11.86 14.09 -14.68
CA GLY A 135 -11.58 12.71 -15.13
C GLY A 135 -12.12 12.38 -16.52
N GLY A 136 -12.91 13.27 -17.12
CA GLY A 136 -13.61 13.02 -18.39
C GLY A 136 -12.96 13.63 -19.64
N ALA A 137 -11.86 14.36 -19.53
CA ALA A 137 -11.21 15.03 -20.66
C ALA A 137 -10.26 14.14 -21.46
N GLY A 138 -10.80 13.07 -22.01
CA GLY A 138 -10.11 12.18 -22.95
C GLY A 138 -11.03 11.74 -24.08
N GLY A 139 -11.50 12.66 -24.92
CA GLY A 139 -12.17 12.27 -26.16
C GLY A 139 -13.27 13.21 -26.63
N GLY A 140 -12.95 14.11 -27.56
CA GLY A 140 -13.83 14.54 -28.64
C GLY A 140 -14.81 15.66 -28.32
N GLY A 141 -14.51 16.84 -28.85
CA GLY A 141 -15.40 17.98 -28.91
C GLY A 141 -16.66 17.75 -29.73
N ALA A 142 -17.68 18.56 -29.46
CA ALA A 142 -18.48 19.23 -30.49
C ALA A 142 -19.48 20.18 -29.82
N THR A 143 -19.41 21.39 -30.29
CA THR A 143 -20.32 22.53 -30.33
C THR A 143 -21.81 22.23 -30.39
N GLY A 144 -22.60 23.09 -29.71
CA GLY A 144 -23.86 23.57 -30.32
C GLY A 144 -25.08 23.64 -29.44
N GLY A 145 -25.47 24.87 -29.03
CA GLY A 145 -26.82 25.37 -29.21
C GLY A 145 -27.91 24.95 -28.22
N GLY A 146 -28.32 25.95 -27.46
CA GLY A 146 -29.46 26.19 -26.64
C GLY A 146 -30.77 25.40 -26.88
N ASP A 147 -31.49 25.21 -25.81
CA ASP A 147 -32.88 25.61 -25.62
C ASP A 147 -33.31 25.32 -24.17
N GLU A 148 -34.20 26.20 -23.68
CA GLU A 148 -34.74 26.20 -22.33
C GLU A 148 -35.84 25.12 -22.19
N GLY A 149 -35.81 24.39 -21.11
CA GLY A 149 -36.92 23.48 -20.76
C GLY A 149 -36.70 22.85 -19.39
N ALA A 150 -37.41 23.35 -18.37
CA ALA A 150 -37.42 22.85 -17.01
C ALA A 150 -37.93 21.40 -16.96
N ASP A 151 -37.26 20.53 -16.25
CA ASP A 151 -37.81 19.69 -15.19
C ASP A 151 -36.67 18.83 -14.60
N GLY A 152 -36.70 18.73 -13.26
CA GLY A 152 -35.65 18.20 -12.42
C GLY A 152 -35.20 16.78 -12.77
N ASP A 153 -33.92 16.69 -13.09
CA ASP A 153 -33.10 15.52 -12.78
C ASP A 153 -31.75 16.04 -12.29
N GLU A 154 -31.47 15.86 -11.02
CA GLU A 154 -30.19 16.17 -10.40
C GLU A 154 -29.11 15.19 -10.90
N SER A 155 -28.82 15.20 -12.17
CA SER A 155 -27.74 14.39 -12.75
C SER A 155 -26.74 15.29 -13.46
N GLY A 156 -25.65 15.65 -12.79
CA GLY A 156 -24.50 16.22 -13.45
C GLY A 156 -23.83 17.41 -12.79
N GLY A 157 -24.09 17.67 -11.52
CA GLY A 157 -23.26 18.56 -10.74
C GLY A 157 -21.88 17.92 -10.56
N ASP A 158 -20.82 18.74 -10.62
CA ASP A 158 -19.46 18.31 -10.32
C ASP A 158 -19.45 17.49 -9.03
N ALA A 159 -19.22 16.18 -9.17
CA ALA A 159 -19.21 15.26 -8.03
C ALA A 159 -17.97 15.43 -7.14
N ARG A 160 -16.99 16.25 -7.58
CA ARG A 160 -15.83 16.62 -6.77
C ARG A 160 -16.30 17.39 -5.52
N LYS A 161 -15.94 16.91 -4.36
CA LYS A 161 -16.22 17.54 -3.06
C LYS A 161 -14.94 17.85 -2.27
N VAL A 162 -13.79 17.40 -2.77
CA VAL A 162 -12.47 17.67 -2.19
C VAL A 162 -11.65 18.43 -3.21
N SER A 163 -11.19 19.64 -2.86
CA SER A 163 -10.32 20.43 -3.70
C SER A 163 -8.95 19.79 -3.85
N THR A 164 -8.39 19.78 -5.05
CA THR A 164 -7.02 19.34 -5.32
C THR A 164 -6.03 20.18 -4.52
N ASP A 165 -6.22 21.53 -4.50
CA ASP A 165 -5.33 22.45 -3.79
C ASP A 165 -5.29 22.19 -2.29
N GLU A 166 -6.46 21.91 -1.66
CA GLU A 166 -6.50 21.57 -0.23
C GLU A 166 -5.69 20.31 0.08
N ALA A 167 -5.90 19.26 -0.70
CA ALA A 167 -5.24 17.98 -0.45
C ALA A 167 -3.75 18.04 -0.80
N GLN A 168 -3.38 18.75 -1.85
CA GLN A 168 -1.99 18.94 -2.26
C GLN A 168 -1.21 19.77 -1.23
N THR A 169 -1.78 20.93 -0.78
CA THR A 169 -1.16 21.75 0.25
C THR A 169 -0.89 20.95 1.51
N TYR A 170 -1.88 20.17 1.96
CA TYR A 170 -1.70 19.29 3.11
C TYR A 170 -0.59 18.25 2.88
N ALA A 171 -0.53 17.65 1.70
CA ALA A 171 0.51 16.66 1.38
C ALA A 171 1.92 17.29 1.37
N GLU A 172 2.06 18.51 0.87
CA GLU A 172 3.31 19.27 0.87
C GLU A 172 3.76 19.61 2.30
N GLU A 173 2.84 20.12 3.15
CA GLU A 173 3.10 20.42 4.55
C GLU A 173 3.59 19.20 5.35
N GLU A 174 3.00 18.03 5.08
CA GLU A 174 3.33 16.77 5.76
C GLU A 174 4.41 15.95 5.05
N SER A 175 5.00 16.47 3.97
CA SER A 175 6.04 15.80 3.16
C SER A 175 5.58 14.44 2.62
N LEU A 176 4.36 14.35 2.11
CA LEU A 176 3.77 13.16 1.53
C LEU A 176 3.91 13.15 0.01
N LEU A 177 3.91 11.96 -0.59
CA LEU A 177 3.62 11.83 -2.02
C LEU A 177 2.13 12.09 -2.23
N PHE A 178 1.78 12.84 -3.29
CA PHE A 178 0.39 13.18 -3.60
C PHE A 178 0.01 12.74 -5.00
N PHE A 179 -1.17 12.08 -5.10
CA PHE A 179 -1.75 11.66 -6.38
C PHE A 179 -3.27 11.71 -6.33
N GLU A 180 -3.86 12.06 -7.46
CA GLU A 180 -5.26 11.78 -7.74
C GLU A 180 -5.36 10.66 -8.76
N THR A 181 -6.23 9.69 -8.51
CA THR A 181 -6.30 8.43 -9.23
C THR A 181 -7.73 8.03 -9.57
N SER A 182 -7.87 7.18 -10.57
CA SER A 182 -9.09 6.41 -10.78
C SER A 182 -8.76 4.93 -10.85
N ALA A 183 -9.20 4.15 -9.88
CA ALA A 183 -9.11 2.70 -9.95
C ALA A 183 -9.96 2.15 -11.12
N LYS A 184 -11.05 2.83 -11.48
CA LYS A 184 -11.95 2.43 -12.59
C LYS A 184 -11.25 2.55 -13.94
N THR A 185 -10.66 3.68 -14.24
CA THR A 185 -9.97 3.90 -15.53
C THR A 185 -8.51 3.46 -15.54
N GLY A 186 -7.90 3.29 -14.37
CA GLY A 186 -6.47 3.00 -14.22
C GLY A 186 -5.58 4.25 -14.16
N HIS A 187 -6.17 5.46 -14.26
CA HIS A 187 -5.42 6.71 -14.26
C HIS A 187 -4.55 6.85 -13.02
N ASN A 188 -3.26 7.15 -13.21
CA ASN A 188 -2.22 7.33 -12.19
C ASN A 188 -2.01 6.14 -11.22
N VAL A 189 -2.68 5.01 -11.39
CA VAL A 189 -2.55 3.88 -10.44
C VAL A 189 -1.12 3.32 -10.45
N ALA A 190 -0.56 3.04 -11.63
CA ALA A 190 0.81 2.54 -11.75
C ALA A 190 1.85 3.58 -11.28
N ASP A 191 1.58 4.87 -11.49
CA ASP A 191 2.48 5.98 -11.14
C ASP A 191 2.62 6.11 -9.62
N VAL A 192 1.55 5.93 -8.85
CA VAL A 192 1.59 5.91 -7.38
C VAL A 192 2.58 4.85 -6.87
N PHE A 193 2.45 3.60 -7.33
CA PHE A 193 3.32 2.53 -6.87
C PHE A 193 4.76 2.71 -7.33
N THR A 194 4.96 3.26 -8.54
CA THR A 194 6.28 3.60 -9.07
C THR A 194 6.94 4.71 -8.25
N ALA A 195 6.20 5.76 -7.90
CA ALA A 195 6.69 6.85 -7.06
C ALA A 195 7.07 6.36 -5.66
N ILE A 196 6.24 5.53 -5.04
CA ILE A 196 6.56 4.88 -3.76
C ILE A 196 7.83 4.05 -3.89
N ALA A 197 7.96 3.21 -4.93
CA ALA A 197 9.12 2.37 -5.15
C ALA A 197 10.42 3.19 -5.30
N ASN A 198 10.35 4.37 -5.93
CA ASN A 198 11.48 5.30 -6.07
C ASN A 198 11.82 6.01 -4.76
N ALA A 199 10.81 6.39 -3.97
CA ALA A 199 10.99 7.14 -2.72
C ALA A 199 11.57 6.29 -1.57
N ILE A 200 11.42 4.96 -1.61
CA ILE A 200 11.95 4.10 -0.54
C ILE A 200 13.48 4.09 -0.55
N PRO A 201 14.14 4.50 0.57
CA PRO A 201 15.59 4.50 0.66
C PRO A 201 16.17 3.07 0.56
N GLU A 202 17.31 2.92 -0.09
CA GLU A 202 17.99 1.61 -0.21
C GLU A 202 18.37 1.01 1.15
N THR A 203 18.64 1.86 2.13
CA THR A 203 18.93 1.45 3.51
C THR A 203 17.76 0.76 4.21
N SER A 204 16.52 1.05 3.78
CA SER A 204 15.30 0.43 4.32
C SER A 204 14.96 -0.90 3.62
N LEU A 205 15.69 -1.25 2.55
CA LEU A 205 15.42 -2.44 1.75
C LEU A 205 16.16 -3.65 2.33
N LYS A 206 15.42 -4.67 2.71
CA LYS A 206 16.00 -5.99 3.01
C LYS A 206 16.43 -6.63 1.70
N SER A 207 17.73 -6.69 1.46
CA SER A 207 18.30 -7.45 0.33
C SER A 207 17.91 -8.92 0.51
N THR A 208 17.12 -9.47 -0.39
CA THR A 208 17.02 -10.93 -0.57
C THR A 208 18.28 -11.40 -1.28
N ARG A 209 19.38 -11.51 -0.53
CA ARG A 209 20.54 -12.29 -1.01
C ARG A 209 20.08 -13.74 -1.06
N GLY A 210 19.99 -14.27 -2.27
CA GLY A 210 19.81 -15.70 -2.48
C GLY A 210 20.95 -16.48 -1.81
N PRO A 211 20.74 -17.75 -1.42
CA PRO A 211 21.76 -18.59 -0.83
C PRO A 211 22.77 -18.98 -1.92
N GLY A 212 23.90 -18.26 -1.99
CA GLY A 212 24.90 -18.58 -2.99
C GLY A 212 26.08 -17.62 -3.01
N ALA A 213 26.92 -17.61 -1.97
CA ALA A 213 28.34 -17.31 -2.00
C ALA A 213 28.91 -17.42 -0.57
N ALA A 214 29.03 -18.65 -0.06
CA ALA A 214 29.93 -18.93 1.05
C ALA A 214 31.31 -19.16 0.45
N GLY A 215 32.16 -18.17 0.54
CA GLY A 215 33.59 -18.22 0.20
C GLY A 215 34.41 -17.83 1.41
N ALA A 216 34.90 -18.82 2.11
CA ALA A 216 36.16 -18.95 2.87
C ALA A 216 36.63 -17.80 3.79
N ALA A 217 36.91 -18.26 5.02
CA ALA A 217 37.95 -17.84 5.98
C ALA A 217 37.46 -16.98 7.16
N SER A 218 37.29 -17.56 8.33
CA SER A 218 38.35 -17.66 9.36
C SER A 218 37.85 -18.37 10.61
N ARG A 219 38.77 -19.08 11.21
CA ARG A 219 38.69 -19.96 12.38
C ARG A 219 38.29 -19.25 13.67
N GLY A 220 37.56 -19.95 14.52
CA GLY A 220 37.72 -19.88 15.96
C GLY A 220 36.63 -19.14 16.72
N ALA A 221 35.62 -19.86 17.16
CA ALA A 221 34.98 -19.69 18.47
C ALA A 221 34.14 -20.95 18.75
N GLU A 222 34.43 -21.60 19.85
CA GLU A 222 33.85 -22.85 20.32
C GLU A 222 32.32 -22.80 20.44
N GLU A 223 31.68 -23.74 19.78
CA GLU A 223 30.27 -24.06 20.02
C GLU A 223 30.12 -24.77 21.37
N GLN A 224 29.54 -24.12 22.34
CA GLN A 224 28.91 -24.77 23.47
C GLN A 224 27.55 -25.35 23.03
N ARG A 225 27.55 -26.57 22.56
CA ARG A 225 26.32 -27.36 22.39
C ARG A 225 25.78 -27.75 23.78
N VAL A 226 24.67 -27.19 24.20
CA VAL A 226 23.91 -27.66 25.34
C VAL A 226 23.14 -28.92 24.89
N ASN A 227 23.60 -30.06 25.38
CA ASN A 227 23.02 -31.36 25.13
C ASN A 227 21.88 -31.61 26.14
N LEU A 228 20.62 -31.52 25.67
CA LEU A 228 19.43 -31.86 26.45
C LEU A 228 19.05 -33.34 26.22
N SER A 229 19.90 -34.27 26.63
CA SER A 229 19.55 -35.66 26.67
C SER A 229 20.11 -36.33 27.96
N GLY A 230 19.19 -36.81 28.75
CA GLY A 230 19.48 -37.78 29.84
C GLY A 230 19.21 -37.21 31.20
N GLN A 231 18.21 -37.60 31.91
CA GLN A 231 18.25 -38.87 32.63
C GLN A 231 16.91 -39.02 33.34
N ARG A 232 16.18 -40.04 32.96
CA ARG A 232 15.16 -40.61 33.83
C ARG A 232 15.92 -41.50 34.82
N ASP A 233 15.84 -41.22 36.09
CA ASP A 233 16.10 -42.21 37.11
C ASP A 233 14.98 -42.23 38.14
N ASN A 234 14.58 -43.47 38.42
CA ASN A 234 13.58 -43.90 39.37
C ASN A 234 13.97 -43.64 40.83
N ALA A 235 13.00 -43.26 41.63
CA ALA A 235 12.84 -43.73 43.02
C ALA A 235 11.44 -43.33 43.47
N ALA A 236 10.52 -44.20 43.52
CA ALA A 236 10.07 -45.13 44.54
C ALA A 236 9.56 -44.44 45.83
N LYS A 237 8.22 -44.51 45.98
CA LYS A 237 7.45 -44.83 47.20
C LYS A 237 7.77 -44.12 48.51
N GLU A 238 6.76 -43.54 49.03
CA GLU A 238 6.15 -43.64 50.38
C GLU A 238 5.29 -42.41 50.57
N GLY A 239 4.07 -42.42 50.95
CA GLY A 239 3.32 -43.20 51.89
C GLY A 239 2.49 -42.22 52.70
N CYS A 240 1.17 -42.31 52.54
CA CYS A 240 0.08 -42.06 53.46
C CYS A 240 0.12 -40.94 54.51
N ALA A 241 -0.99 -40.30 54.53
CA ALA A 241 -1.90 -40.14 55.67
C ALA A 241 -2.14 -38.71 56.21
N CYS A 242 -3.38 -38.51 56.33
CA CYS A 242 -4.27 -37.57 56.99
C CYS A 242 -4.72 -36.39 56.16
#